data_13b0cb691118049aa0e9c154b5e89390
#
_entry.id   13b0cb691118049aa0e9c154b5e89390
#
_cell.length_a   1.000
_cell.length_b   1.000
_cell.length_c   1.000
_cell.angle_alpha   90.00
_cell.angle_beta   90.00
_cell.angle_gamma   90.00
#
_symmetry.space_group_name_H-M   'P 1'
#
loop_
_entity.id
_entity.type
_entity.pdbx_description
1 polymer ?
#
loop_
_entity_poly.entity_id
_entity_poly.type
_entity_poly.pdbx_seq_one_letter_code
_entity_poly.pdbx_strand_id
1 'polypeptide(L)'
;MKVEEAPNPLAEGLHDYRVADPAVMVIFGATGDLSGRKLLPALYNLARQRSLPAGFAVVGAAMDDMSDDAFRKRASEKIHQFSRTQPIDNRVLDAFLSSLSYVKVDFSRADDFKALAQRLQELDNTRHIGGNRIFYCATPPQTYQLIAQQLQAASLQTGDGFHRIVVEKPFGTDLRSAMELTQTLHNVFSEDSVYRIDHYLGKETVQNILAFRFANSIFEPVWNTNLIDSVQITVAEEIGIEQRGAYYDRAGALRDIVQNHAMQLVALTAMEPPLAFDANAVRDEKVKVLRAIRPLQGEEIARSTVRGQYTKGWVLGEQVAGYREETNVAPDSQTETFAALRLFIDNWRWAGVPFYVRAGKRMPKRVTEIRVQFKRPPHLTFGREAMQEVDPNAITLRIQPEEGISLKFGAKVPSAGLRIRSVTMDFQYMTAFLVDAPEAYERLLLDCMIGDPTLFTRGDEVEAAWKLIDPFEESWRGGMPPLGTYAAGTWGPPSAAELLQADGREWHRP
;
A
#
# COMPACT_ATOMS: atom_id res chain seq x y z
N MET A 1 25.68 -40.16 -2.30
CA MET A 1 25.92 -39.09 -3.28
C MET A 1 24.96 -37.97 -2.89
N LYS A 2 25.48 -36.86 -2.34
CA LYS A 2 24.68 -35.64 -2.17
C LYS A 2 24.54 -35.08 -3.61
N VAL A 3 23.31 -34.96 -4.09
CA VAL A 3 23.02 -34.20 -5.30
C VAL A 3 23.32 -32.76 -4.92
N GLU A 4 24.39 -32.17 -5.46
CA GLU A 4 24.57 -30.71 -5.43
C GLU A 4 23.42 -30.13 -6.25
N GLU A 5 22.48 -29.46 -5.59
CA GLU A 5 21.47 -28.67 -6.28
C GLU A 5 22.20 -27.61 -7.11
N ALA A 6 21.92 -27.59 -8.38
CA ALA A 6 22.46 -26.56 -9.29
C ALA A 6 22.04 -25.17 -8.75
N PRO A 7 22.94 -24.16 -8.71
CA PRO A 7 22.61 -22.84 -8.23
C PRO A 7 21.42 -22.29 -9.02
N ASN A 8 20.44 -21.72 -8.30
CA ASN A 8 19.28 -21.11 -8.93
C ASN A 8 19.70 -19.82 -9.67
N PRO A 9 19.62 -19.77 -11.01
CA PRO A 9 20.04 -18.57 -11.75
C PRO A 9 19.22 -17.32 -11.40
N LEU A 10 17.98 -17.48 -10.89
CA LEU A 10 17.14 -16.37 -10.48
C LEU A 10 17.51 -15.82 -9.09
N ALA A 11 18.42 -16.50 -8.39
CA ALA A 11 18.95 -16.00 -7.11
C ALA A 11 20.25 -15.18 -7.27
N GLU A 12 20.80 -15.11 -8.50
CA GLU A 12 21.99 -14.30 -8.78
C GLU A 12 21.68 -12.81 -8.62
N GLY A 13 22.54 -12.07 -7.92
CA GLY A 13 22.35 -10.63 -7.65
C GLY A 13 21.36 -10.26 -6.54
N LEU A 14 20.64 -11.21 -5.94
CA LEU A 14 19.68 -10.93 -4.84
C LEU A 14 20.36 -10.42 -3.56
N HIS A 15 21.67 -10.42 -3.48
CA HIS A 15 22.45 -10.01 -2.31
C HIS A 15 23.17 -8.67 -2.51
N ASP A 16 22.83 -7.90 -3.55
CA ASP A 16 23.37 -6.55 -3.76
C ASP A 16 22.72 -5.59 -2.75
N TYR A 17 23.41 -5.36 -1.63
CA TYR A 17 22.93 -4.49 -0.57
C TYR A 17 23.16 -3.02 -0.91
N ARG A 18 22.10 -2.22 -0.96
CA ARG A 18 22.20 -0.77 -0.92
C ARG A 18 22.42 -0.35 0.53
N VAL A 19 23.49 0.33 0.80
CA VAL A 19 23.80 0.90 2.12
C VAL A 19 23.46 2.38 2.11
N ALA A 20 22.69 2.84 3.10
CA ALA A 20 22.37 4.25 3.27
C ALA A 20 23.56 5.03 3.83
N ASP A 21 23.52 6.36 3.68
CA ASP A 21 24.44 7.26 4.39
C ASP A 21 24.15 7.27 5.89
N PRO A 22 25.18 7.56 6.75
CA PRO A 22 24.96 7.76 8.17
C PRO A 22 23.86 8.78 8.43
N ALA A 23 22.90 8.46 9.29
CA ALA A 23 21.75 9.31 9.58
C ALA A 23 21.17 9.04 10.97
N VAL A 24 20.49 10.02 11.56
CA VAL A 24 19.60 9.82 12.71
C VAL A 24 18.16 9.75 12.21
N MET A 25 17.46 8.69 12.61
CA MET A 25 16.01 8.59 12.47
C MET A 25 15.33 8.93 13.80
N VAL A 26 14.60 10.04 13.82
CA VAL A 26 13.74 10.42 14.95
C VAL A 26 12.37 9.83 14.72
N ILE A 27 11.91 8.94 15.59
CA ILE A 27 10.58 8.33 15.50
C ILE A 27 9.66 9.03 16.51
N PHE A 28 8.81 9.95 16.04
CA PHE A 28 7.73 10.53 16.83
C PHE A 28 6.64 9.49 17.04
N GLY A 29 6.21 9.29 18.30
CA GLY A 29 5.30 8.19 18.66
C GLY A 29 6.01 6.83 18.81
N ALA A 30 7.27 6.86 19.25
CA ALA A 30 8.14 5.68 19.37
C ALA A 30 7.59 4.57 20.30
N THR A 31 6.70 4.91 21.21
CA THR A 31 6.04 3.96 22.13
C THR A 31 4.75 3.36 21.57
N GLY A 32 4.31 3.83 20.38
CA GLY A 32 3.09 3.39 19.72
C GLY A 32 3.16 2.00 19.07
N ASP A 33 2.00 1.51 18.63
CA ASP A 33 1.84 0.19 18.02
C ASP A 33 2.65 0.05 16.72
N LEU A 34 2.59 1.05 15.84
CA LEU A 34 3.30 1.04 14.55
C LEU A 34 4.82 0.92 14.75
N SER A 35 5.38 1.72 15.67
CA SER A 35 6.80 1.66 15.98
C SER A 35 7.20 0.27 16.47
N GLY A 36 6.43 -0.30 17.43
CA GLY A 36 6.75 -1.60 18.00
C GLY A 36 6.55 -2.77 17.05
N ARG A 37 5.48 -2.75 16.24
CA ARG A 37 5.12 -3.90 15.37
C ARG A 37 5.78 -3.86 14.00
N LYS A 38 6.16 -2.68 13.51
CA LYS A 38 6.64 -2.49 12.15
C LYS A 38 8.02 -1.85 12.06
N LEU A 39 8.19 -0.64 12.62
CA LEU A 39 9.41 0.14 12.36
C LEU A 39 10.64 -0.48 13.01
N LEU A 40 10.60 -0.78 14.31
CA LEU A 40 11.74 -1.35 15.02
C LEU A 40 12.12 -2.74 14.50
N PRO A 41 11.18 -3.68 14.22
CA PRO A 41 11.49 -4.94 13.55
C PRO A 41 12.08 -4.77 12.14
N ALA A 42 11.55 -3.84 11.33
CA ALA A 42 12.07 -3.56 10.00
C ALA A 42 13.51 -3.01 10.04
N LEU A 43 13.79 -2.06 10.95
CA LEU A 43 15.13 -1.52 11.15
C LEU A 43 16.12 -2.60 11.63
N TYR A 44 15.71 -3.50 12.53
CA TYR A 44 16.52 -4.65 12.91
C TYR A 44 16.82 -5.56 11.72
N ASN A 45 15.82 -5.85 10.88
CA ASN A 45 16.02 -6.67 9.68
C ASN A 45 16.99 -6.00 8.69
N LEU A 46 16.91 -4.67 8.50
CA LEU A 46 17.88 -3.91 7.71
C LEU A 46 19.30 -3.95 8.33
N ALA A 47 19.42 -3.89 9.66
CA ALA A 47 20.70 -4.06 10.34
C ALA A 47 21.27 -5.47 10.09
N ARG A 48 20.46 -6.51 10.17
CA ARG A 48 20.86 -7.90 9.89
C ARG A 48 21.31 -8.09 8.43
N GLN A 49 20.67 -7.40 7.49
CA GLN A 49 21.02 -7.39 6.07
C GLN A 49 22.23 -6.50 5.75
N ARG A 50 22.81 -5.81 6.75
CA ARG A 50 23.91 -4.84 6.59
C ARG A 50 23.57 -3.64 5.71
N SER A 51 22.29 -3.30 5.59
CA SER A 51 21.81 -2.13 4.85
C SER A 51 21.88 -0.84 5.67
N LEU A 52 22.02 -0.93 7.01
CA LEU A 52 22.24 0.23 7.87
C LEU A 52 23.73 0.55 7.99
N PRO A 53 24.14 1.84 7.86
CA PRO A 53 25.52 2.27 8.05
C PRO A 53 25.94 2.21 9.53
N ALA A 54 27.25 2.12 9.79
CA ALA A 54 27.77 2.06 11.15
C ALA A 54 27.40 3.29 12.01
N GLY A 55 27.25 4.47 11.39
CA GLY A 55 26.83 5.71 12.06
C GLY A 55 25.34 5.86 12.29
N PHE A 56 24.50 4.89 11.85
CA PHE A 56 23.04 4.99 12.00
C PHE A 56 22.61 5.00 13.47
N ALA A 57 21.67 5.89 13.80
CA ALA A 57 21.08 5.98 15.13
C ALA A 57 19.56 6.18 15.05
N VAL A 58 18.86 5.75 16.09
CA VAL A 58 17.43 6.01 16.27
C VAL A 58 17.21 6.79 17.57
N VAL A 59 16.43 7.85 17.48
CA VAL A 59 15.91 8.58 18.64
C VAL A 59 14.40 8.32 18.72
N GLY A 60 13.97 7.56 19.71
CA GLY A 60 12.55 7.47 20.04
C GLY A 60 12.08 8.76 20.71
N ALA A 61 10.99 9.35 20.21
CA ALA A 61 10.40 10.57 20.76
C ALA A 61 8.91 10.34 21.05
N ALA A 62 8.50 10.40 22.31
CA ALA A 62 7.10 10.28 22.72
C ALA A 62 6.87 10.94 24.09
N MET A 63 5.59 11.01 24.51
CA MET A 63 5.19 11.68 25.75
C MET A 63 5.53 10.90 27.02
N ASP A 64 5.72 9.58 26.88
CA ASP A 64 6.03 8.71 28.02
C ASP A 64 7.37 9.10 28.69
N ASP A 65 7.43 8.94 30.01
CA ASP A 65 8.67 9.12 30.76
C ASP A 65 9.46 7.81 30.77
N MET A 66 10.56 7.77 29.99
CA MET A 66 11.31 6.54 29.74
C MET A 66 12.81 6.83 29.61
N SER A 67 13.64 5.95 30.16
CA SER A 67 15.09 5.96 29.95
C SER A 67 15.48 5.28 28.63
N ASP A 68 16.71 5.55 28.16
CA ASP A 68 17.30 4.85 27.01
C ASP A 68 17.24 3.31 27.19
N ASP A 69 17.56 2.81 28.39
CA ASP A 69 17.59 1.37 28.69
C ASP A 69 16.17 0.77 28.69
N ALA A 70 15.18 1.49 29.20
CA ALA A 70 13.78 1.07 29.15
C ALA A 70 13.27 1.01 27.70
N PHE A 71 13.65 1.99 26.88
CA PHE A 71 13.31 1.99 25.45
C PHE A 71 13.99 0.84 24.69
N ARG A 72 15.27 0.58 24.94
CA ARG A 72 16.01 -0.57 24.36
C ARG A 72 15.38 -1.91 24.74
N LYS A 73 15.02 -2.07 26.02
CA LYS A 73 14.32 -3.28 26.48
C LYS A 73 13.00 -3.48 25.74
N ARG A 74 12.18 -2.43 25.65
CA ARG A 74 10.90 -2.46 24.90
C ARG A 74 11.13 -2.80 23.43
N ALA A 75 12.14 -2.20 22.79
CA ALA A 75 12.49 -2.47 21.40
C ALA A 75 12.89 -3.95 21.21
N SER A 76 13.71 -4.49 22.09
CA SER A 76 14.10 -5.91 22.09
C SER A 76 12.89 -6.84 22.16
N GLU A 77 11.97 -6.61 23.10
CA GLU A 77 10.75 -7.40 23.25
C GLU A 77 9.89 -7.36 21.96
N LYS A 78 9.74 -6.17 21.34
CA LYS A 78 8.98 -6.01 20.11
C LYS A 78 9.64 -6.66 18.90
N ILE A 79 10.97 -6.60 18.79
CA ILE A 79 11.74 -7.27 17.72
C ILE A 79 11.59 -8.77 17.84
N HIS A 80 11.73 -9.37 19.06
CA HIS A 80 11.51 -10.79 19.27
C HIS A 80 10.10 -11.22 18.88
N GLN A 81 9.09 -10.40 19.17
CA GLN A 81 7.69 -10.72 18.92
C GLN A 81 7.29 -10.59 17.43
N PHE A 82 7.84 -9.60 16.70
CA PHE A 82 7.31 -9.18 15.41
C PHE A 82 8.30 -9.24 14.25
N SER A 83 9.59 -9.52 14.48
CA SER A 83 10.52 -9.68 13.36
C SER A 83 10.15 -10.93 12.55
N ARG A 84 10.09 -10.74 11.20
CA ARG A 84 9.87 -11.87 10.28
C ARG A 84 11.05 -12.82 10.22
N THR A 85 12.23 -12.37 10.61
CA THR A 85 13.46 -13.15 10.53
C THR A 85 13.72 -13.83 11.86
N GLN A 86 13.59 -15.16 11.90
CA GLN A 86 13.83 -15.99 13.06
C GLN A 86 14.86 -17.08 12.74
N PRO A 87 15.70 -17.50 13.68
CA PRO A 87 15.86 -16.95 15.03
C PRO A 87 16.52 -15.56 15.01
N ILE A 88 16.27 -14.78 16.07
CA ILE A 88 16.93 -13.48 16.26
C ILE A 88 18.44 -13.68 16.46
N ASP A 89 19.28 -12.94 15.71
CA ASP A 89 20.72 -12.88 15.94
C ASP A 89 21.02 -11.88 17.05
N ASN A 90 21.37 -12.39 18.23
CA ASN A 90 21.62 -11.55 19.41
C ASN A 90 22.79 -10.58 19.22
N ARG A 91 23.81 -10.89 18.42
CA ARG A 91 24.92 -9.97 18.16
C ARG A 91 24.48 -8.77 17.36
N VAL A 92 23.66 -9.00 16.34
CA VAL A 92 23.07 -7.93 15.54
C VAL A 92 22.08 -7.13 16.38
N LEU A 93 21.27 -7.82 17.20
CA LEU A 93 20.30 -7.16 18.08
C LEU A 93 21.01 -6.24 19.09
N ASP A 94 22.03 -6.70 19.79
CA ASP A 94 22.76 -5.91 20.77
C ASP A 94 23.43 -4.68 20.12
N ALA A 95 24.03 -4.87 18.95
CA ALA A 95 24.60 -3.77 18.16
C ALA A 95 23.53 -2.75 17.75
N PHE A 96 22.37 -3.21 17.27
CA PHE A 96 21.26 -2.34 16.90
C PHE A 96 20.68 -1.62 18.12
N LEU A 97 20.41 -2.31 19.22
CA LEU A 97 19.91 -1.71 20.47
C LEU A 97 20.85 -0.63 21.02
N SER A 98 22.16 -0.79 20.87
CA SER A 98 23.14 0.24 21.28
C SER A 98 23.03 1.54 20.48
N SER A 99 22.39 1.50 19.30
CA SER A 99 22.13 2.68 18.48
C SER A 99 20.84 3.42 18.85
N LEU A 100 20.02 2.84 19.73
CA LEU A 100 18.75 3.43 20.15
C LEU A 100 18.93 4.34 21.36
N SER A 101 18.28 5.49 21.33
CA SER A 101 18.13 6.40 22.46
C SER A 101 16.70 6.93 22.52
N TYR A 102 16.33 7.56 23.64
CA TYR A 102 14.97 8.06 23.83
C TYR A 102 15.00 9.49 24.37
N VAL A 103 14.08 10.32 23.89
CA VAL A 103 13.83 11.66 24.41
C VAL A 103 12.33 11.80 24.65
N LYS A 104 11.95 12.21 25.87
CA LYS A 104 10.58 12.56 26.17
C LYS A 104 10.24 13.85 25.43
N VAL A 105 9.19 13.81 24.59
CA VAL A 105 8.76 14.95 23.78
C VAL A 105 7.24 15.08 23.84
N ASP A 106 6.77 16.15 24.45
CA ASP A 106 5.42 16.65 24.25
C ASP A 106 5.44 17.59 23.04
N PHE A 107 4.70 17.23 22.00
CA PHE A 107 4.72 17.96 20.73
C PHE A 107 4.23 19.41 20.85
N SER A 108 3.54 19.76 21.93
CA SER A 108 3.10 21.14 22.21
C SER A 108 4.16 22.01 22.89
N ARG A 109 5.29 21.43 23.33
CA ARG A 109 6.28 22.11 24.15
C ARG A 109 7.58 22.35 23.38
N ALA A 110 7.89 23.61 23.10
CA ALA A 110 9.11 24.00 22.39
C ALA A 110 10.41 23.58 23.13
N ASP A 111 10.41 23.56 24.48
CA ASP A 111 11.58 23.17 25.25
C ASP A 111 11.96 21.69 25.07
N ASP A 112 10.97 20.83 24.83
CA ASP A 112 11.23 19.41 24.58
C ASP A 112 11.91 19.22 23.22
N PHE A 113 11.63 20.07 22.23
CA PHE A 113 12.35 20.08 20.94
C PHE A 113 13.78 20.62 21.07
N LYS A 114 14.06 21.50 22.05
CA LYS A 114 15.45 21.90 22.37
C LYS A 114 16.23 20.72 22.97
N ALA A 115 15.60 19.92 23.85
CA ALA A 115 16.23 18.71 24.38
C ALA A 115 16.49 17.68 23.26
N LEU A 116 15.55 17.54 22.33
CA LEU A 116 15.75 16.72 21.11
C LEU A 116 16.93 17.25 20.29
N ALA A 117 17.03 18.56 20.07
CA ALA A 117 18.14 19.18 19.33
C ALA A 117 19.50 18.89 19.97
N GLN A 118 19.59 18.97 21.31
CA GLN A 118 20.82 18.62 22.06
C GLN A 118 21.22 17.16 21.86
N ARG A 119 20.24 16.23 21.95
CA ARG A 119 20.48 14.80 21.71
C ARG A 119 20.97 14.54 20.28
N LEU A 120 20.38 15.19 19.28
CA LEU A 120 20.81 15.06 17.89
C LEU A 120 22.25 15.57 17.68
N GLN A 121 22.62 16.70 18.30
CA GLN A 121 23.99 17.24 18.26
C GLN A 121 25.01 16.31 18.94
N GLU A 122 24.65 15.67 20.05
CA GLU A 122 25.48 14.66 20.70
C GLU A 122 25.75 13.46 19.77
N LEU A 123 24.70 12.99 19.08
CA LEU A 123 24.81 11.88 18.14
C LEU A 123 25.64 12.24 16.91
N ASP A 124 25.53 13.47 16.39
CA ASP A 124 26.38 13.94 15.30
C ASP A 124 27.86 13.87 15.66
N ASN A 125 28.18 14.35 16.86
CA ASN A 125 29.57 14.40 17.34
C ASN A 125 30.15 13.01 17.63
N THR A 126 29.32 12.09 18.17
CA THR A 126 29.80 10.79 18.63
C THR A 126 29.76 9.72 17.53
N ARG A 127 28.87 9.85 16.54
CA ARG A 127 28.66 8.86 15.47
C ARG A 127 29.04 9.36 14.08
N HIS A 128 29.49 10.60 13.95
CA HIS A 128 29.92 11.24 12.68
C HIS A 128 28.82 11.18 11.60
N ILE A 129 27.58 11.57 11.96
CA ILE A 129 26.39 11.46 11.12
C ILE A 129 26.33 12.55 10.04
N GLY A 130 27.01 13.68 10.24
CA GLY A 130 27.06 14.76 9.25
C GLY A 130 25.77 15.56 9.10
N GLY A 131 24.93 15.61 10.15
CA GLY A 131 23.70 16.39 10.12
C GLY A 131 22.50 15.72 9.42
N ASN A 132 22.64 14.52 8.88
CA ASN A 132 21.55 13.81 8.20
C ASN A 132 20.42 13.42 9.15
N ARG A 133 19.20 13.86 8.85
CA ARG A 133 18.01 13.69 9.70
C ARG A 133 16.83 13.09 8.94
N ILE A 134 16.18 12.10 9.55
CA ILE A 134 14.90 11.56 9.10
C ILE A 134 13.91 11.70 10.25
N PHE A 135 12.84 12.44 10.04
CA PHE A 135 11.77 12.67 11.02
C PHE A 135 10.58 11.82 10.68
N TYR A 136 10.40 10.70 11.38
CA TYR A 136 9.31 9.76 11.13
C TYR A 136 8.13 10.04 12.06
N CYS A 137 6.98 10.41 11.50
CA CYS A 137 5.74 10.67 12.23
C CYS A 137 4.90 9.38 12.36
N ALA A 138 5.22 8.54 13.35
CA ALA A 138 4.43 7.36 13.72
C ALA A 138 3.29 7.72 14.71
N THR A 139 2.71 8.89 14.54
CA THR A 139 1.70 9.52 15.41
C THR A 139 0.39 9.70 14.65
N PRO A 140 -0.73 10.01 15.32
CA PRO A 140 -1.96 10.38 14.63
C PRO A 140 -1.77 11.60 13.71
N PRO A 141 -2.43 11.65 12.53
CA PRO A 141 -2.23 12.70 11.52
C PRO A 141 -2.43 14.13 12.02
N GLN A 142 -3.28 14.32 13.04
CA GLN A 142 -3.56 15.62 13.65
C GLN A 142 -2.32 16.27 14.29
N THR A 143 -1.27 15.47 14.57
CA THR A 143 -0.03 15.97 15.16
C THR A 143 1.01 16.40 14.13
N TYR A 144 0.85 16.05 12.85
CA TYR A 144 1.87 16.31 11.81
C TYR A 144 2.17 17.80 11.66
N GLN A 145 1.13 18.63 11.64
CA GLN A 145 1.29 20.08 11.57
C GLN A 145 2.10 20.62 12.74
N LEU A 146 1.75 20.20 13.95
CA LEU A 146 2.43 20.65 15.16
C LEU A 146 3.89 20.21 15.19
N ILE A 147 4.18 18.96 14.85
CA ILE A 147 5.55 18.43 14.76
C ILE A 147 6.36 19.23 13.73
N ALA A 148 5.83 19.45 12.53
CA ALA A 148 6.53 20.21 11.49
C ALA A 148 6.85 21.65 11.94
N GLN A 149 5.88 22.33 12.56
CA GLN A 149 6.07 23.68 13.10
C GLN A 149 7.14 23.72 14.21
N GLN A 150 7.15 22.76 15.10
CA GLN A 150 8.14 22.66 16.17
C GLN A 150 9.55 22.33 15.63
N LEU A 151 9.65 21.46 14.62
CA LEU A 151 10.92 21.20 13.94
C LEU A 151 11.48 22.49 13.32
N GLN A 152 10.61 23.29 12.68
CA GLN A 152 11.00 24.59 12.11
C GLN A 152 11.44 25.58 13.20
N ALA A 153 10.66 25.71 14.28
CA ALA A 153 10.97 26.63 15.38
C ALA A 153 12.29 26.27 16.08
N ALA A 154 12.64 24.99 16.16
CA ALA A 154 13.90 24.50 16.71
C ALA A 154 15.04 24.41 15.67
N SER A 155 14.80 24.84 14.42
CA SER A 155 15.76 24.76 13.30
C SER A 155 16.33 23.37 13.05
N LEU A 156 15.56 22.32 13.33
CA LEU A 156 15.99 20.92 13.20
C LEU A 156 15.95 20.40 11.75
N GLN A 157 15.29 21.13 10.85
CA GLN A 157 15.19 20.83 9.42
C GLN A 157 16.23 21.58 8.57
N THR A 158 17.23 22.20 9.19
CA THR A 158 18.28 22.97 8.52
C THR A 158 19.68 22.48 8.92
N GLY A 159 20.65 22.69 8.06
CA GLY A 159 22.05 22.30 8.28
C GLY A 159 22.67 21.70 7.02
N ASP A 160 23.88 21.16 7.17
CA ASP A 160 24.66 20.64 6.02
C ASP A 160 24.19 19.27 5.50
N GLY A 161 23.46 18.52 6.33
CA GLY A 161 22.94 17.20 5.96
C GLY A 161 21.59 17.25 5.25
N PHE A 162 21.10 16.10 4.80
CA PHE A 162 19.73 15.99 4.33
C PHE A 162 18.72 15.95 5.49
N HIS A 163 17.56 16.54 5.26
CA HIS A 163 16.45 16.58 6.22
C HIS A 163 15.19 16.09 5.55
N ARG A 164 14.68 14.94 5.99
CA ARG A 164 13.51 14.26 5.40
C ARG A 164 12.43 14.07 6.44
N ILE A 165 11.16 14.23 6.05
CA ILE A 165 10.02 13.93 6.90
C ILE A 165 9.22 12.78 6.29
N VAL A 166 8.88 11.80 7.13
CA VAL A 166 8.06 10.64 6.76
C VAL A 166 6.73 10.75 7.47
N VAL A 167 5.65 10.68 6.72
CA VAL A 167 4.28 10.74 7.25
C VAL A 167 3.48 9.53 6.80
N GLU A 168 2.64 9.02 7.71
CA GLU A 168 1.76 7.88 7.49
C GLU A 168 0.38 8.33 7.00
N LYS A 169 -0.34 7.42 6.35
CA LYS A 169 -1.76 7.63 6.04
C LYS A 169 -2.62 7.74 7.32
N PRO A 170 -3.74 8.44 7.24
CA PRO A 170 -4.34 9.14 6.11
C PRO A 170 -3.73 10.52 5.85
N PHE A 171 -3.67 10.90 4.57
CA PHE A 171 -3.25 12.23 4.13
C PHE A 171 -4.49 13.11 3.92
N GLY A 172 -4.99 13.67 5.01
CA GLY A 172 -6.29 14.32 5.05
C GLY A 172 -7.47 13.33 5.14
N THR A 173 -8.67 13.89 5.25
CA THR A 173 -9.96 13.17 5.26
C THR A 173 -10.85 13.60 4.09
N ASP A 174 -10.45 14.61 3.37
CA ASP A 174 -11.02 15.19 2.16
C ASP A 174 -9.94 15.99 1.41
N LEU A 175 -10.26 16.51 0.23
CA LEU A 175 -9.34 17.31 -0.58
C LEU A 175 -8.81 18.52 0.18
N ARG A 176 -9.67 19.25 0.89
CA ARG A 176 -9.30 20.47 1.60
C ARG A 176 -8.25 20.17 2.68
N SER A 177 -8.51 19.19 3.55
CA SER A 177 -7.59 18.82 4.64
C SER A 177 -6.28 18.21 4.10
N ALA A 178 -6.33 17.52 2.95
CA ALA A 178 -5.14 17.03 2.28
C ALA A 178 -4.25 18.16 1.74
N MET A 179 -4.86 19.19 1.14
CA MET A 179 -4.16 20.39 0.67
C MET A 179 -3.57 21.18 1.84
N GLU A 180 -4.32 21.36 2.93
CA GLU A 180 -3.87 22.02 4.15
C GLU A 180 -2.65 21.30 4.76
N LEU A 181 -2.70 19.97 4.84
CA LEU A 181 -1.57 19.17 5.30
C LEU A 181 -0.35 19.31 4.38
N THR A 182 -0.56 19.19 3.07
CA THR A 182 0.50 19.35 2.06
C THR A 182 1.16 20.73 2.17
N GLN A 183 0.36 21.80 2.25
CA GLN A 183 0.88 23.16 2.42
C GLN A 183 1.66 23.33 3.73
N THR A 184 1.18 22.73 4.82
CA THR A 184 1.87 22.78 6.12
C THR A 184 3.26 22.12 6.05
N LEU A 185 3.34 20.94 5.41
CA LEU A 185 4.62 20.26 5.22
C LEU A 185 5.54 21.05 4.30
N HIS A 186 5.03 21.63 3.22
CA HIS A 186 5.81 22.45 2.27
C HIS A 186 6.31 23.75 2.83
N ASN A 187 5.67 24.30 3.86
CA ASN A 187 6.21 25.48 4.58
C ASN A 187 7.52 25.17 5.30
N VAL A 188 7.84 23.88 5.54
CA VAL A 188 8.97 23.42 6.33
C VAL A 188 9.96 22.58 5.52
N PHE A 189 9.46 21.74 4.60
CA PHE A 189 10.23 20.81 3.78
C PHE A 189 9.87 20.96 2.30
N SER A 190 10.85 20.81 1.40
CA SER A 190 10.58 20.66 -0.03
C SER A 190 9.84 19.34 -0.32
N GLU A 191 9.09 19.26 -1.42
CA GLU A 191 8.38 18.02 -1.78
C GLU A 191 9.32 16.81 -1.88
N ASP A 192 10.54 16.99 -2.37
CA ASP A 192 11.53 15.92 -2.49
C ASP A 192 12.03 15.42 -1.11
N SER A 193 11.76 16.17 -0.05
CA SER A 193 12.08 15.81 1.34
C SER A 193 10.87 15.24 2.10
N VAL A 194 9.67 15.17 1.49
CA VAL A 194 8.45 14.66 2.10
C VAL A 194 8.13 13.25 1.57
N TYR A 195 8.16 12.28 2.46
CA TYR A 195 7.93 10.86 2.17
C TYR A 195 6.57 10.42 2.72
N ARG A 196 5.55 10.40 1.87
CA ARG A 196 4.20 9.95 2.23
C ARG A 196 4.07 8.46 2.01
N ILE A 197 3.92 7.69 3.09
CA ILE A 197 3.88 6.23 3.02
C ILE A 197 2.50 5.72 2.60
N ASP A 198 2.46 5.07 1.44
CA ASP A 198 1.49 4.03 1.14
C ASP A 198 2.22 2.68 1.14
N HIS A 199 2.02 1.88 2.18
CA HIS A 199 2.76 0.62 2.35
C HIS A 199 2.52 -0.41 1.23
N TYR A 200 1.48 -0.25 0.40
CA TYR A 200 1.29 -1.07 -0.79
C TYR A 200 2.41 -0.85 -1.82
N LEU A 201 2.89 0.37 -1.97
CA LEU A 201 3.99 0.67 -2.89
C LEU A 201 5.31 0.01 -2.47
N GLY A 202 5.49 -0.26 -1.18
CA GLY A 202 6.64 -0.99 -0.66
C GLY A 202 6.62 -2.51 -0.90
N LYS A 203 5.52 -3.07 -1.43
CA LYS A 203 5.42 -4.51 -1.73
C LYS A 203 6.13 -4.83 -3.04
N GLU A 204 6.97 -5.86 -3.05
CA GLU A 204 7.69 -6.32 -4.24
C GLU A 204 6.74 -6.62 -5.42
N THR A 205 5.60 -7.22 -5.14
CA THR A 205 4.59 -7.55 -6.15
C THR A 205 3.93 -6.33 -6.76
N VAL A 206 3.80 -5.23 -6.02
CA VAL A 206 3.29 -3.95 -6.56
C VAL A 206 4.34 -3.30 -7.45
N GLN A 207 5.59 -3.29 -7.03
CA GLN A 207 6.72 -2.80 -7.86
C GLN A 207 6.88 -3.63 -9.13
N ASN A 208 6.64 -4.94 -9.04
CA ASN A 208 6.71 -5.83 -10.19
C ASN A 208 5.67 -5.53 -11.28
N ILE A 209 4.59 -4.80 -11.00
CA ILE A 209 3.67 -4.35 -12.05
C ILE A 209 4.43 -3.57 -13.13
N LEU A 210 5.36 -2.69 -12.72
CA LEU A 210 6.19 -1.90 -13.63
C LEU A 210 7.16 -2.78 -14.40
N ALA A 211 7.86 -3.69 -13.72
CA ALA A 211 8.79 -4.62 -14.37
C ALA A 211 8.03 -5.56 -15.34
N PHE A 212 6.91 -6.12 -14.93
CA PHE A 212 6.07 -6.97 -15.77
C PHE A 212 5.61 -6.25 -17.04
N ARG A 213 5.16 -5.02 -16.93
CA ARG A 213 4.69 -4.25 -18.08
C ARG A 213 5.83 -3.77 -18.96
N PHE A 214 6.87 -3.17 -18.40
CA PHE A 214 7.83 -2.36 -19.15
C PHE A 214 9.14 -3.08 -19.48
N ALA A 215 9.46 -4.17 -18.79
CA ALA A 215 10.62 -5.00 -19.15
C ALA A 215 10.29 -6.11 -20.16
N ASN A 216 9.01 -6.30 -20.53
CA ASN A 216 8.56 -7.38 -21.38
C ASN A 216 7.84 -6.86 -22.65
N SER A 217 8.49 -7.00 -23.79
CA SER A 217 7.99 -6.52 -25.08
C SER A 217 6.67 -7.16 -25.55
N ILE A 218 6.25 -8.26 -24.96
CA ILE A 218 5.02 -8.97 -25.34
C ILE A 218 3.76 -8.43 -24.64
N PHE A 219 3.89 -7.77 -23.49
CA PHE A 219 2.72 -7.32 -22.71
C PHE A 219 2.33 -5.88 -23.04
N GLU A 220 3.26 -4.96 -23.10
CA GLU A 220 2.94 -3.54 -23.30
C GLU A 220 2.17 -3.23 -24.61
N PRO A 221 2.49 -3.86 -25.77
CA PRO A 221 1.72 -3.64 -27.01
C PRO A 221 0.26 -4.07 -26.93
N VAL A 222 -0.08 -5.00 -26.04
CA VAL A 222 -1.47 -5.49 -25.85
C VAL A 222 -2.20 -4.82 -24.69
N TRP A 223 -1.53 -3.92 -23.96
CA TRP A 223 -2.02 -3.27 -22.73
C TRP A 223 -2.80 -1.99 -23.02
N ASN A 224 -3.89 -2.13 -23.80
CA ASN A 224 -4.68 -0.99 -24.26
C ASN A 224 -6.12 -1.38 -24.64
N THR A 225 -6.95 -0.39 -24.91
CA THR A 225 -8.36 -0.53 -25.29
C THR A 225 -8.63 -1.44 -26.49
N ASN A 226 -7.64 -1.66 -27.39
CA ASN A 226 -7.86 -2.52 -28.56
C ASN A 226 -8.07 -3.98 -28.13
N LEU A 227 -7.36 -4.44 -27.11
CA LEU A 227 -7.33 -5.85 -26.70
C LEU A 227 -7.89 -6.10 -25.30
N ILE A 228 -7.87 -5.11 -24.39
CA ILE A 228 -8.41 -5.26 -23.04
C ILE A 228 -9.90 -4.97 -23.03
N ASP A 229 -10.66 -5.88 -22.40
CA ASP A 229 -12.09 -5.75 -22.18
C ASP A 229 -12.39 -4.99 -20.88
N SER A 230 -11.71 -5.34 -19.80
CA SER A 230 -11.92 -4.74 -18.50
C SER A 230 -10.75 -4.99 -17.56
N VAL A 231 -10.63 -4.17 -16.52
CA VAL A 231 -9.69 -4.36 -15.42
C VAL A 231 -10.47 -4.47 -14.12
N GLN A 232 -10.14 -5.45 -13.28
CA GLN A 232 -10.75 -5.63 -11.96
C GLN A 232 -9.67 -5.58 -10.90
N ILE A 233 -9.86 -4.74 -9.88
CA ILE A 233 -8.96 -4.62 -8.74
C ILE A 233 -9.75 -5.00 -7.49
N THR A 234 -9.29 -6.02 -6.79
CA THR A 234 -9.92 -6.52 -5.56
C THR A 234 -8.96 -6.33 -4.40
N VAL A 235 -9.44 -5.67 -3.33
CA VAL A 235 -8.75 -5.56 -2.04
C VAL A 235 -9.69 -6.11 -0.97
N ALA A 236 -9.58 -7.39 -0.68
CA ALA A 236 -10.45 -8.08 0.26
C ALA A 236 -9.70 -8.45 1.54
N GLU A 237 -10.32 -8.19 2.69
CA GLU A 237 -9.83 -8.52 4.01
C GLU A 237 -10.81 -9.47 4.72
N GLU A 238 -10.33 -10.58 5.27
CA GLU A 238 -11.13 -11.52 6.07
C GLU A 238 -11.38 -11.02 7.50
N ILE A 239 -10.50 -10.13 7.98
CA ILE A 239 -10.63 -9.51 9.31
C ILE A 239 -11.69 -8.40 9.31
N GLY A 240 -12.26 -8.14 10.50
CA GLY A 240 -13.12 -6.98 10.77
C GLY A 240 -12.34 -5.72 11.07
N ILE A 241 -12.95 -4.86 11.87
CA ILE A 241 -12.32 -3.61 12.33
C ILE A 241 -11.58 -3.77 13.65
N GLU A 242 -11.82 -4.89 14.36
CA GLU A 242 -11.22 -5.24 15.65
C GLU A 242 -11.32 -4.09 16.68
N GLN A 243 -10.20 -3.65 17.24
CA GLN A 243 -10.17 -2.56 18.23
C GLN A 243 -10.17 -1.15 17.60
N ARG A 244 -10.25 -1.05 16.26
CA ARG A 244 -10.17 0.22 15.51
C ARG A 244 -11.54 0.83 15.19
N GLY A 245 -12.62 0.42 15.90
CA GLY A 245 -13.99 0.85 15.62
C GLY A 245 -14.15 2.37 15.53
N ALA A 246 -13.68 3.12 16.51
CA ALA A 246 -13.80 4.58 16.52
C ALA A 246 -13.06 5.30 15.37
N TYR A 247 -11.97 4.72 14.87
CA TYR A 247 -11.28 5.22 13.68
C TYR A 247 -12.04 4.85 12.41
N TYR A 248 -12.39 3.56 12.28
CA TYR A 248 -12.99 3.03 11.07
C TYR A 248 -14.38 3.60 10.81
N ASP A 249 -15.13 3.87 11.87
CA ASP A 249 -16.47 4.47 11.78
C ASP A 249 -16.46 5.89 11.19
N ARG A 250 -15.29 6.53 11.17
CA ARG A 250 -15.06 7.81 10.49
C ARG A 250 -14.44 7.68 9.10
N ALA A 251 -13.72 6.58 8.86
CA ALA A 251 -12.97 6.40 7.61
C ALA A 251 -13.77 5.64 6.55
N GLY A 252 -14.38 4.50 6.90
CA GLY A 252 -15.00 3.59 5.94
C GLY A 252 -14.00 2.92 4.99
N ALA A 253 -14.50 2.04 4.14
CA ALA A 253 -13.69 1.33 3.15
C ALA A 253 -13.19 2.28 2.05
N LEU A 254 -13.96 3.32 1.73
CA LEU A 254 -13.63 4.26 0.68
C LEU A 254 -12.36 5.05 0.99
N ARG A 255 -12.26 5.61 2.20
CA ARG A 255 -11.07 6.37 2.65
C ARG A 255 -9.93 5.46 3.11
N ASP A 256 -10.25 4.34 3.82
CA ASP A 256 -9.19 3.50 4.38
C ASP A 256 -8.42 2.73 3.30
N ILE A 257 -9.09 2.33 2.22
CA ILE A 257 -8.52 1.45 1.19
C ILE A 257 -8.57 2.05 -0.21
N VAL A 258 -9.72 2.58 -0.64
CA VAL A 258 -9.90 2.93 -2.06
C VAL A 258 -9.14 4.18 -2.43
N GLN A 259 -9.26 5.26 -1.65
CA GLN A 259 -8.62 6.56 -1.88
C GLN A 259 -7.09 6.49 -2.00
N ASN A 260 -6.50 5.52 -1.36
CA ASN A 260 -5.04 5.32 -1.33
C ASN A 260 -4.63 4.05 -2.10
N HIS A 261 -4.56 2.92 -1.44
CA HIS A 261 -4.01 1.67 -2.00
C HIS A 261 -4.63 1.28 -3.35
N ALA A 262 -5.97 1.30 -3.47
CA ALA A 262 -6.61 0.88 -4.71
C ALA A 262 -6.35 1.89 -5.84
N MET A 263 -6.34 3.20 -5.56
CA MET A 263 -5.98 4.21 -6.57
C MET A 263 -4.52 4.12 -7.01
N GLN A 264 -3.59 3.73 -6.12
CA GLN A 264 -2.22 3.42 -6.51
C GLN A 264 -2.15 2.21 -7.45
N LEU A 265 -2.92 1.15 -7.17
CA LEU A 265 -2.99 -0.02 -8.07
C LEU A 265 -3.61 0.34 -9.43
N VAL A 266 -4.66 1.19 -9.46
CA VAL A 266 -5.22 1.73 -10.72
C VAL A 266 -4.15 2.49 -11.49
N ALA A 267 -3.44 3.42 -10.82
CA ALA A 267 -2.43 4.25 -11.46
C ALA A 267 -1.29 3.42 -12.06
N LEU A 268 -0.70 2.49 -11.29
CA LEU A 268 0.38 1.61 -11.76
C LEU A 268 -0.06 0.69 -12.90
N THR A 269 -1.31 0.22 -12.87
CA THR A 269 -1.86 -0.63 -13.93
C THR A 269 -2.09 0.15 -15.22
N ALA A 270 -2.48 1.42 -15.12
CA ALA A 270 -2.97 2.20 -16.24
C ALA A 270 -1.96 3.22 -16.80
N MET A 271 -0.85 3.51 -16.11
CA MET A 271 0.12 4.53 -16.51
C MET A 271 0.82 4.21 -17.83
N GLU A 272 1.30 5.24 -18.51
CA GLU A 272 2.21 5.08 -19.66
C GLU A 272 3.61 4.66 -19.18
N PRO A 273 4.44 4.05 -20.05
CA PRO A 273 5.83 3.80 -19.72
C PRO A 273 6.54 5.10 -19.35
N PRO A 274 7.16 5.20 -18.16
CA PRO A 274 7.91 6.40 -17.81
C PRO A 274 9.15 6.54 -18.69
N LEU A 275 9.60 7.77 -18.93
CA LEU A 275 10.78 8.05 -19.74
C LEU A 275 12.06 7.40 -19.15
N ALA A 276 12.14 7.35 -17.83
CA ALA A 276 13.21 6.73 -17.07
C ALA A 276 12.65 6.12 -15.79
N PHE A 277 13.35 5.19 -15.19
CA PHE A 277 12.94 4.64 -13.88
C PHE A 277 13.50 5.52 -12.75
N ASP A 278 13.00 6.74 -12.68
CA ASP A 278 13.25 7.69 -11.60
C ASP A 278 11.93 8.14 -10.96
N ALA A 279 12.05 8.69 -9.75
CA ALA A 279 10.90 9.04 -8.93
C ALA A 279 9.92 10.01 -9.63
N ASN A 280 10.42 11.03 -10.31
CA ASN A 280 9.57 12.04 -10.92
C ASN A 280 8.87 11.49 -12.16
N ALA A 281 9.60 10.79 -13.05
CA ALA A 281 9.02 10.17 -14.23
C ALA A 281 7.91 9.17 -13.89
N VAL A 282 8.11 8.31 -12.88
CA VAL A 282 7.09 7.34 -12.43
C VAL A 282 5.87 8.06 -11.83
N ARG A 283 6.10 9.02 -10.93
CA ARG A 283 5.01 9.74 -10.24
C ARG A 283 4.22 10.64 -11.21
N ASP A 284 4.86 11.23 -12.21
CA ASP A 284 4.20 12.01 -13.25
C ASP A 284 3.22 11.17 -14.07
N GLU A 285 3.61 9.96 -14.47
CA GLU A 285 2.71 9.07 -15.21
C GLU A 285 1.53 8.60 -14.33
N LYS A 286 1.74 8.33 -13.03
CA LYS A 286 0.66 8.02 -12.09
C LYS A 286 -0.35 9.17 -11.97
N VAL A 287 0.13 10.40 -11.82
CA VAL A 287 -0.72 11.61 -11.74
C VAL A 287 -1.54 11.80 -13.01
N LYS A 288 -0.94 11.58 -14.20
CA LYS A 288 -1.69 11.66 -15.48
C LYS A 288 -2.87 10.69 -15.49
N VAL A 289 -2.69 9.46 -15.00
CA VAL A 289 -3.80 8.50 -14.89
C VAL A 289 -4.88 9.02 -13.97
N LEU A 290 -4.53 9.40 -12.73
CA LEU A 290 -5.51 9.88 -11.74
C LEU A 290 -6.31 11.07 -12.23
N ARG A 291 -5.66 12.00 -12.94
CA ARG A 291 -6.31 13.17 -13.55
C ARG A 291 -7.17 12.82 -14.79
N ALA A 292 -6.87 11.72 -15.45
CA ALA A 292 -7.64 11.23 -16.59
C ALA A 292 -8.84 10.37 -16.21
N ILE A 293 -8.99 9.96 -14.95
CA ILE A 293 -10.19 9.28 -14.48
C ILE A 293 -11.37 10.24 -14.59
N ARG A 294 -12.42 9.78 -15.30
CA ARG A 294 -13.63 10.55 -15.53
C ARG A 294 -14.31 10.90 -14.22
N PRO A 295 -14.52 12.20 -13.91
CA PRO A 295 -15.29 12.60 -12.73
C PRO A 295 -16.75 12.19 -12.91
N LEU A 296 -17.30 11.53 -11.90
CA LEU A 296 -18.72 11.16 -11.86
C LEU A 296 -19.51 12.21 -11.06
N GLN A 297 -20.76 12.46 -11.46
CA GLN A 297 -21.62 13.44 -10.80
C GLN A 297 -23.08 12.95 -10.71
N GLY A 298 -23.78 13.41 -9.69
CA GLY A 298 -25.20 13.16 -9.51
C GLY A 298 -25.59 11.68 -9.59
N GLU A 299 -26.54 11.35 -10.45
CA GLU A 299 -27.03 9.96 -10.63
C GLU A 299 -25.97 8.99 -11.18
N GLU A 300 -24.94 9.48 -11.88
CA GLU A 300 -23.85 8.64 -12.38
C GLU A 300 -23.09 7.99 -11.22
N ILE A 301 -22.92 8.68 -10.10
CA ILE A 301 -22.30 8.13 -8.90
C ILE A 301 -23.12 6.94 -8.41
N ALA A 302 -24.44 7.08 -8.29
CA ALA A 302 -25.32 6.02 -7.83
C ALA A 302 -25.32 4.78 -8.75
N ARG A 303 -25.12 4.99 -10.08
CA ARG A 303 -25.06 3.89 -11.07
C ARG A 303 -23.65 3.28 -11.19
N SER A 304 -22.64 3.95 -10.69
CA SER A 304 -21.24 3.54 -10.85
C SER A 304 -20.56 3.18 -9.54
N THR A 305 -21.27 3.31 -8.41
CA THR A 305 -20.73 2.98 -7.09
C THR A 305 -21.69 2.12 -6.29
N VAL A 306 -21.11 1.30 -5.40
CA VAL A 306 -21.86 0.48 -4.43
C VAL A 306 -21.18 0.62 -3.09
N ARG A 307 -21.98 0.81 -2.04
CA ARG A 307 -21.51 0.75 -0.65
C ARG A 307 -22.28 -0.30 0.13
N GLY A 308 -21.59 -0.97 1.06
CA GLY A 308 -22.20 -2.02 1.86
C GLY A 308 -21.63 -2.12 3.25
N GLN A 309 -22.38 -2.74 4.15
CA GLN A 309 -21.98 -2.96 5.53
C GLN A 309 -22.17 -4.43 5.90
N TYR A 310 -21.15 -5.06 6.52
CA TYR A 310 -21.30 -6.47 6.88
C TYR A 310 -22.23 -6.66 8.07
N THR A 311 -23.03 -7.69 7.97
CA THR A 311 -23.87 -8.24 9.03
C THR A 311 -23.22 -9.49 9.61
N LYS A 312 -23.80 -10.05 10.66
CA LYS A 312 -23.43 -11.36 11.20
C LYS A 312 -23.24 -12.38 10.10
N GLY A 313 -22.23 -13.24 10.23
CA GLY A 313 -21.92 -14.29 9.27
C GLY A 313 -20.85 -15.24 9.76
N TRP A 314 -20.23 -15.95 8.83
CA TRP A 314 -19.20 -16.95 9.11
C TRP A 314 -17.94 -16.63 8.30
N VAL A 315 -16.81 -16.51 8.98
CA VAL A 315 -15.49 -16.30 8.36
C VAL A 315 -14.54 -17.37 8.90
N LEU A 316 -13.89 -18.12 8.02
CA LEU A 316 -12.97 -19.21 8.37
C LEU A 316 -13.57 -20.25 9.34
N GLY A 317 -14.87 -20.49 9.28
CA GLY A 317 -15.58 -21.44 10.14
C GLY A 317 -15.98 -20.89 11.52
N GLU A 318 -15.72 -19.63 11.80
CA GLU A 318 -16.13 -18.95 13.03
C GLU A 318 -17.29 -17.97 12.77
N GLN A 319 -18.25 -17.95 13.68
CA GLN A 319 -19.33 -16.95 13.64
C GLN A 319 -18.79 -15.60 14.11
N VAL A 320 -19.02 -14.55 13.33
CA VAL A 320 -18.54 -13.19 13.63
C VAL A 320 -19.71 -12.22 13.73
N ALA A 321 -19.52 -11.19 14.54
CA ALA A 321 -20.49 -10.11 14.74
C ALA A 321 -20.71 -9.27 13.49
N GLY A 322 -21.85 -8.61 13.38
CA GLY A 322 -22.08 -7.57 12.38
C GLY A 322 -21.37 -6.27 12.76
N TYR A 323 -21.15 -5.39 11.76
CA TYR A 323 -20.38 -4.17 11.94
C TYR A 323 -20.86 -3.28 13.09
N ARG A 324 -22.18 -3.07 13.20
CA ARG A 324 -22.78 -2.25 14.25
C ARG A 324 -22.76 -2.89 15.65
N GLU A 325 -22.38 -4.16 15.73
CA GLU A 325 -22.19 -4.90 16.97
C GLU A 325 -20.72 -4.87 17.44
N GLU A 326 -19.80 -4.34 16.59
CA GLU A 326 -18.39 -4.24 16.93
C GLU A 326 -18.12 -3.12 17.95
N THR A 327 -17.06 -3.28 18.73
CA THR A 327 -16.70 -2.33 19.79
C THR A 327 -16.37 -0.94 19.22
N ASN A 328 -16.92 0.11 19.86
CA ASN A 328 -16.74 1.51 19.47
C ASN A 328 -17.31 1.88 18.08
N VAL A 329 -18.32 1.18 17.60
CA VAL A 329 -19.12 1.52 16.43
C VAL A 329 -20.47 2.07 16.90
N ALA A 330 -20.97 3.11 16.23
CA ALA A 330 -22.30 3.65 16.51
C ALA A 330 -23.38 2.64 16.07
N PRO A 331 -24.41 2.37 16.90
CA PRO A 331 -25.46 1.39 16.57
C PRO A 331 -26.25 1.72 15.29
N ASP A 332 -26.28 2.99 14.92
CA ASP A 332 -26.94 3.52 13.72
C ASP A 332 -25.94 3.94 12.62
N SER A 333 -24.69 3.52 12.73
CA SER A 333 -23.62 3.85 11.77
C SER A 333 -24.04 3.58 10.32
N GLN A 334 -23.76 4.55 9.46
CA GLN A 334 -23.94 4.46 8.00
C GLN A 334 -22.60 4.26 7.27
N THR A 335 -21.52 4.00 8.01
CA THR A 335 -20.18 3.82 7.45
C THR A 335 -20.11 2.51 6.69
N GLU A 336 -19.63 2.57 5.49
CA GLU A 336 -19.46 1.39 4.65
C GLU A 336 -18.21 0.59 5.05
N THR A 337 -18.36 -0.74 5.02
CA THR A 337 -17.27 -1.71 5.17
C THR A 337 -16.92 -2.42 3.87
N PHE A 338 -17.66 -2.06 2.83
CA PHE A 338 -17.47 -2.50 1.45
C PHE A 338 -17.76 -1.34 0.51
N ALA A 339 -16.88 -1.16 -0.46
CA ALA A 339 -17.05 -0.22 -1.57
C ALA A 339 -16.76 -0.94 -2.89
N ALA A 340 -17.56 -0.66 -3.93
CA ALA A 340 -17.25 -1.04 -5.29
C ALA A 340 -17.49 0.14 -6.23
N LEU A 341 -16.58 0.35 -7.17
CA LEU A 341 -16.58 1.46 -8.10
C LEU A 341 -16.40 0.95 -9.53
N ARG A 342 -17.07 1.57 -10.48
CA ARG A 342 -16.82 1.45 -11.92
C ARG A 342 -16.25 2.78 -12.40
N LEU A 343 -15.00 2.78 -12.82
CA LEU A 343 -14.26 3.96 -13.27
C LEU A 343 -13.92 3.85 -14.75
N PHE A 344 -13.78 4.99 -15.42
CA PHE A 344 -13.27 5.10 -16.78
C PHE A 344 -12.12 6.08 -16.83
N ILE A 345 -11.09 5.76 -17.61
CA ILE A 345 -9.91 6.61 -17.81
C ILE A 345 -9.99 7.19 -19.21
N ASP A 346 -10.18 8.50 -19.31
CA ASP A 346 -10.39 9.20 -20.56
C ASP A 346 -9.06 9.60 -21.20
N ASN A 347 -8.35 8.60 -21.72
CA ASN A 347 -7.15 8.76 -22.53
C ASN A 347 -7.14 7.75 -23.69
N TRP A 348 -6.20 7.91 -24.61
CA TRP A 348 -6.11 7.06 -25.81
C TRP A 348 -5.88 5.57 -25.49
N ARG A 349 -5.20 5.26 -24.41
CA ARG A 349 -4.93 3.89 -24.01
C ARG A 349 -6.16 3.16 -23.48
N TRP A 350 -7.03 3.86 -22.73
CA TRP A 350 -8.07 3.23 -21.91
C TRP A 350 -9.50 3.63 -22.28
N ALA A 351 -9.69 4.52 -23.24
CA ALA A 351 -11.02 5.01 -23.59
C ALA A 351 -12.01 3.83 -23.83
N GLY A 352 -13.09 3.83 -23.04
CA GLY A 352 -14.13 2.79 -23.08
C GLY A 352 -13.84 1.51 -22.31
N VAL A 353 -12.67 1.33 -21.71
CA VAL A 353 -12.36 0.18 -20.84
C VAL A 353 -12.79 0.49 -19.41
N PRO A 354 -13.72 -0.27 -18.81
CA PRO A 354 -14.10 -0.10 -17.42
C PRO A 354 -13.02 -0.67 -16.48
N PHE A 355 -12.73 0.09 -15.44
CA PHE A 355 -11.94 -0.33 -14.29
C PHE A 355 -12.90 -0.55 -13.12
N TYR A 356 -13.04 -1.79 -12.69
CA TYR A 356 -13.84 -2.15 -11.53
C TYR A 356 -12.94 -2.30 -10.32
N VAL A 357 -13.21 -1.54 -9.28
CA VAL A 357 -12.47 -1.56 -8.02
C VAL A 357 -13.41 -2.00 -6.93
N ARG A 358 -13.04 -2.99 -6.12
CA ARG A 358 -13.76 -3.32 -4.89
C ARG A 358 -12.81 -3.46 -3.71
N ALA A 359 -13.26 -2.99 -2.57
CA ALA A 359 -12.59 -3.17 -1.29
C ALA A 359 -13.62 -3.58 -0.23
N GLY A 360 -13.25 -4.47 0.70
CA GLY A 360 -14.19 -4.86 1.75
C GLY A 360 -13.54 -5.63 2.89
N LYS A 361 -14.17 -5.52 4.06
CA LYS A 361 -13.84 -6.27 5.28
C LYS A 361 -14.78 -7.45 5.48
N ARG A 362 -14.39 -8.42 6.30
CA ARG A 362 -15.14 -9.67 6.54
C ARG A 362 -15.52 -10.37 5.22
N MET A 363 -14.63 -10.27 4.23
CA MET A 363 -14.74 -10.99 2.97
C MET A 363 -14.39 -12.48 3.17
N PRO A 364 -14.69 -13.39 2.21
CA PRO A 364 -14.45 -14.83 2.36
C PRO A 364 -12.98 -15.20 2.59
N LYS A 365 -12.05 -14.39 2.07
CA LYS A 365 -10.61 -14.55 2.25
C LYS A 365 -9.87 -13.23 2.07
N ARG A 366 -8.66 -13.17 2.64
CA ARG A 366 -7.73 -12.07 2.38
C ARG A 366 -7.14 -12.22 0.98
N VAL A 367 -7.33 -11.22 0.12
CA VAL A 367 -6.72 -11.18 -1.21
C VAL A 367 -6.61 -9.76 -1.73
N THR A 368 -5.46 -9.45 -2.33
CA THR A 368 -5.31 -8.28 -3.20
C THR A 368 -4.81 -8.74 -4.55
N GLU A 369 -5.55 -8.42 -5.59
CA GLU A 369 -5.21 -8.79 -6.96
C GLU A 369 -5.68 -7.77 -7.99
N ILE A 370 -5.00 -7.77 -9.12
CA ILE A 370 -5.38 -7.04 -10.33
C ILE A 370 -5.62 -8.08 -11.43
N ARG A 371 -6.83 -8.12 -11.96
CA ARG A 371 -7.18 -8.96 -13.10
C ARG A 371 -7.41 -8.12 -14.35
N VAL A 372 -6.63 -8.36 -15.36
CA VAL A 372 -6.77 -7.77 -16.69
C VAL A 372 -7.40 -8.79 -17.60
N GLN A 373 -8.64 -8.52 -18.01
CA GLN A 373 -9.43 -9.37 -18.87
C GLN A 373 -9.28 -8.90 -20.32
N PHE A 374 -8.88 -9.81 -21.20
CA PHE A 374 -8.80 -9.54 -22.64
C PHE A 374 -10.14 -9.74 -23.33
N LYS A 375 -10.33 -9.06 -24.45
CA LYS A 375 -11.46 -9.29 -25.35
C LYS A 375 -11.44 -10.71 -25.91
N ARG A 376 -12.60 -11.24 -26.23
CA ARG A 376 -12.68 -12.52 -26.93
C ARG A 376 -12.09 -12.40 -28.33
N PRO A 377 -11.55 -13.50 -28.90
CA PRO A 377 -11.15 -13.51 -30.32
C PRO A 377 -12.29 -13.03 -31.20
N PRO A 378 -12.03 -12.15 -32.19
CA PRO A 378 -13.09 -11.58 -33.04
C PRO A 378 -13.77 -12.62 -33.95
N HIS A 379 -13.09 -13.75 -34.17
CA HIS A 379 -13.58 -14.86 -34.95
C HIS A 379 -13.27 -16.20 -34.28
N LEU A 380 -14.27 -17.11 -34.22
CA LEU A 380 -14.13 -18.42 -33.61
C LEU A 380 -13.75 -19.45 -34.67
N THR A 381 -12.48 -19.49 -35.08
CA THR A 381 -11.92 -20.39 -36.09
C THR A 381 -12.25 -21.87 -35.85
N PHE A 382 -12.32 -22.28 -34.58
CA PHE A 382 -12.58 -23.68 -34.20
C PHE A 382 -14.05 -24.00 -33.99
N GLY A 383 -14.97 -23.07 -34.30
CA GLY A 383 -16.39 -23.23 -34.12
C GLY A 383 -16.86 -23.06 -32.66
N ARG A 384 -18.16 -22.87 -32.50
CA ARG A 384 -18.76 -22.61 -31.17
C ARG A 384 -18.63 -23.79 -30.21
N GLU A 385 -18.80 -25.01 -30.67
CA GLU A 385 -18.76 -26.22 -29.83
C GLU A 385 -17.35 -26.42 -29.22
N ALA A 386 -16.30 -26.29 -30.04
CA ALA A 386 -14.93 -26.46 -29.58
C ALA A 386 -14.49 -25.37 -28.59
N MET A 387 -15.12 -24.19 -28.63
CA MET A 387 -14.80 -23.00 -27.83
C MET A 387 -15.76 -22.76 -26.66
N GLN A 388 -16.74 -23.66 -26.45
CA GLN A 388 -17.76 -23.48 -25.40
C GLN A 388 -17.19 -23.37 -23.99
N GLU A 389 -16.10 -24.08 -23.72
CA GLU A 389 -15.41 -24.11 -22.40
C GLU A 389 -14.21 -23.15 -22.34
N VAL A 390 -14.10 -22.22 -23.29
CA VAL A 390 -12.96 -21.27 -23.32
C VAL A 390 -13.39 -19.92 -22.82
N ASP A 391 -12.86 -19.56 -21.65
CA ASP A 391 -12.97 -18.20 -21.13
C ASP A 391 -12.09 -17.25 -21.94
N PRO A 392 -12.39 -15.95 -21.95
CA PRO A 392 -11.47 -14.95 -22.44
C PRO A 392 -10.11 -15.03 -21.73
N ASN A 393 -9.03 -14.69 -22.48
CA ASN A 393 -7.71 -14.64 -21.86
C ASN A 393 -7.67 -13.63 -20.72
N ALA A 394 -6.87 -13.90 -19.71
CA ALA A 394 -6.71 -12.99 -18.59
C ALA A 394 -5.32 -13.08 -17.99
N ILE A 395 -4.81 -11.95 -17.52
CA ILE A 395 -3.65 -11.86 -16.66
C ILE A 395 -4.13 -11.47 -15.28
N THR A 396 -3.71 -12.20 -14.25
CA THR A 396 -3.99 -11.87 -12.85
C THR A 396 -2.68 -11.64 -12.12
N LEU A 397 -2.48 -10.43 -11.60
CA LEU A 397 -1.35 -10.05 -10.77
C LEU A 397 -1.81 -10.19 -9.31
N ARG A 398 -1.31 -11.21 -8.61
CA ARG A 398 -1.61 -11.49 -7.21
C ARG A 398 -0.62 -10.75 -6.32
N ILE A 399 -1.13 -9.79 -5.56
CA ILE A 399 -0.34 -8.92 -4.68
C ILE A 399 -0.14 -9.54 -3.30
N GLN A 400 -1.18 -10.19 -2.76
CA GLN A 400 -1.17 -10.90 -1.48
C GLN A 400 -2.39 -11.83 -1.36
N PRO A 401 -2.32 -12.91 -0.55
CA PRO A 401 -1.16 -13.42 0.18
C PRO A 401 -0.20 -14.24 -0.69
N GLU A 402 -0.69 -14.85 -1.75
CA GLU A 402 0.06 -15.70 -2.68
C GLU A 402 0.61 -14.85 -3.82
N GLU A 403 1.82 -14.35 -3.64
CA GLU A 403 2.47 -13.43 -4.57
C GLU A 403 2.82 -14.11 -5.89
N GLY A 404 2.31 -13.56 -7.02
CA GLY A 404 2.56 -14.18 -8.31
C GLY A 404 1.79 -13.57 -9.47
N ILE A 405 1.98 -14.18 -10.63
CA ILE A 405 1.30 -13.81 -11.88
C ILE A 405 0.71 -15.06 -12.49
N SER A 406 -0.56 -15.01 -12.90
CA SER A 406 -1.18 -16.07 -13.69
C SER A 406 -1.67 -15.58 -15.04
N LEU A 407 -1.41 -16.39 -16.07
CA LEU A 407 -1.91 -16.18 -17.43
C LEU A 407 -2.90 -17.28 -17.77
N LYS A 408 -4.17 -16.92 -18.02
CA LYS A 408 -5.24 -17.80 -18.45
C LYS A 408 -5.37 -17.76 -19.97
N PHE A 409 -5.33 -18.92 -20.63
CA PHE A 409 -5.44 -19.03 -22.10
C PHE A 409 -6.06 -20.36 -22.53
N GLY A 410 -6.49 -20.45 -23.79
CA GLY A 410 -7.06 -21.67 -24.36
C GLY A 410 -5.99 -22.63 -24.85
N ALA A 411 -6.09 -23.92 -24.49
CA ALA A 411 -5.23 -24.98 -24.99
C ALA A 411 -6.04 -26.18 -25.50
N LYS A 412 -5.54 -26.87 -26.53
CA LYS A 412 -6.14 -28.10 -27.04
C LYS A 412 -6.00 -29.23 -26.02
N VAL A 413 -7.13 -29.87 -25.71
CA VAL A 413 -7.13 -31.07 -24.87
C VAL A 413 -6.52 -32.24 -25.65
N PRO A 414 -5.58 -33.04 -25.07
CA PRO A 414 -5.09 -34.27 -25.69
C PRO A 414 -6.21 -35.28 -25.85
N SER A 415 -6.78 -35.34 -27.05
CA SER A 415 -7.88 -36.23 -27.41
C SER A 415 -7.94 -36.42 -28.91
N ALA A 416 -8.73 -37.42 -29.41
CA ALA A 416 -8.93 -37.67 -30.84
C ALA A 416 -9.69 -36.52 -31.54
N GLY A 417 -10.50 -35.74 -30.82
CA GLY A 417 -11.24 -34.61 -31.34
C GLY A 417 -10.60 -33.25 -31.07
N LEU A 418 -11.14 -32.23 -31.72
CA LEU A 418 -10.76 -30.84 -31.47
C LEU A 418 -11.60 -30.29 -30.31
N ARG A 419 -11.05 -30.27 -29.12
CA ARG A 419 -11.64 -29.66 -27.92
C ARG A 419 -10.63 -28.72 -27.30
N ILE A 420 -11.05 -27.51 -26.96
CA ILE A 420 -10.22 -26.49 -26.38
C ILE A 420 -10.75 -26.18 -24.98
N ARG A 421 -9.87 -26.04 -24.01
CA ARG A 421 -10.18 -25.65 -22.64
C ARG A 421 -9.30 -24.51 -22.17
N SER A 422 -9.80 -23.73 -21.22
CA SER A 422 -8.98 -22.77 -20.49
C SER A 422 -7.99 -23.50 -19.60
N VAL A 423 -6.72 -23.08 -19.68
CA VAL A 423 -5.64 -23.51 -18.79
C VAL A 423 -4.97 -22.27 -18.20
N THR A 424 -4.27 -22.47 -17.07
CA THR A 424 -3.58 -21.39 -16.38
C THR A 424 -2.09 -21.72 -16.29
N MET A 425 -1.25 -20.76 -16.64
CA MET A 425 0.19 -20.77 -16.38
C MET A 425 0.45 -19.85 -15.19
N ASP A 426 1.09 -20.39 -14.15
CA ASP A 426 1.33 -19.69 -12.89
C ASP A 426 2.83 -19.46 -12.67
N PHE A 427 3.18 -18.23 -12.35
CA PHE A 427 4.46 -17.84 -11.78
C PHE A 427 4.23 -17.45 -10.31
N GLN A 428 5.02 -18.01 -9.39
CA GLN A 428 4.99 -17.69 -7.96
C GLN A 428 6.37 -17.24 -7.51
N TYR A 429 6.42 -16.10 -6.84
CA TYR A 429 7.68 -15.45 -6.40
C TYR A 429 8.49 -16.35 -5.47
N MET A 430 7.87 -16.87 -4.42
CA MET A 430 8.56 -17.74 -3.44
C MET A 430 9.17 -18.98 -4.08
N THR A 431 8.46 -19.59 -5.03
CA THR A 431 8.95 -20.79 -5.71
C THR A 431 10.06 -20.49 -6.70
N ALA A 432 9.96 -19.34 -7.40
CA ALA A 432 10.90 -18.96 -8.44
C ALA A 432 12.24 -18.46 -7.87
N PHE A 433 12.19 -17.56 -6.89
CA PHE A 433 13.36 -16.91 -6.34
C PHE A 433 13.93 -17.59 -5.10
N LEU A 434 13.15 -18.44 -4.42
CA LEU A 434 13.52 -19.14 -3.18
C LEU A 434 13.94 -18.16 -2.04
N VAL A 435 13.39 -16.97 -2.03
CA VAL A 435 13.69 -15.91 -1.06
C VAL A 435 12.38 -15.36 -0.50
N ASP A 436 12.35 -15.17 0.82
CA ASP A 436 11.26 -14.43 1.46
C ASP A 436 11.33 -12.97 1.05
N ALA A 437 10.27 -12.45 0.46
CA ALA A 437 10.17 -11.03 0.11
C ALA A 437 10.37 -10.16 1.36
N PRO A 438 11.14 -9.06 1.27
CA PRO A 438 11.25 -8.12 2.37
C PRO A 438 9.88 -7.53 2.72
N GLU A 439 9.66 -7.20 3.98
CA GLU A 439 8.44 -6.51 4.37
C GLU A 439 8.43 -5.09 3.79
N ALA A 440 7.26 -4.59 3.41
CA ALA A 440 7.09 -3.28 2.77
C ALA A 440 7.81 -2.14 3.53
N TYR A 441 7.78 -2.19 4.88
CA TYR A 441 8.47 -1.18 5.69
C TYR A 441 10.00 -1.27 5.62
N GLU A 442 10.59 -2.47 5.46
CA GLU A 442 12.04 -2.59 5.24
C GLU A 442 12.45 -1.84 3.98
N ARG A 443 11.71 -2.04 2.89
CA ARG A 443 11.96 -1.36 1.64
C ARG A 443 11.78 0.15 1.74
N LEU A 444 10.63 0.61 2.25
CA LEU A 444 10.33 2.04 2.35
C LEU A 444 11.28 2.80 3.27
N LEU A 445 11.67 2.20 4.40
CA LEU A 445 12.64 2.81 5.31
C LEU A 445 14.01 2.96 4.63
N LEU A 446 14.47 1.92 3.91
CA LEU A 446 15.72 1.99 3.18
C LEU A 446 15.67 3.03 2.06
N ASP A 447 14.61 3.06 1.25
CA ASP A 447 14.44 4.04 0.18
C ASP A 447 14.42 5.48 0.73
N CYS A 448 13.74 5.71 1.86
CA CYS A 448 13.80 7.01 2.53
C CYS A 448 15.23 7.36 2.99
N MET A 449 16.00 6.39 3.53
CA MET A 449 17.38 6.62 3.97
C MET A 449 18.33 6.95 2.81
N ILE A 450 18.17 6.28 1.66
CA ILE A 450 19.00 6.54 0.46
C ILE A 450 18.52 7.74 -0.37
N GLY A 451 17.33 8.28 -0.08
CA GLY A 451 16.76 9.43 -0.77
C GLY A 451 16.03 9.11 -2.06
N ASP A 452 15.48 7.90 -2.17
CA ASP A 452 14.68 7.49 -3.32
C ASP A 452 13.16 7.62 -3.01
N PRO A 453 12.46 8.64 -3.52
CA PRO A 453 11.03 8.83 -3.29
C PRO A 453 10.12 8.10 -4.30
N THR A 454 10.64 7.20 -5.13
CA THR A 454 9.88 6.50 -6.20
C THR A 454 8.65 5.76 -5.66
N LEU A 455 8.77 5.14 -4.48
CA LEU A 455 7.71 4.35 -3.84
C LEU A 455 6.87 5.15 -2.83
N PHE A 456 6.99 6.49 -2.86
CA PHE A 456 6.22 7.37 -1.97
C PHE A 456 5.25 8.22 -2.78
N THR A 457 4.09 8.46 -2.19
CA THR A 457 3.03 9.24 -2.83
C THR A 457 3.40 10.72 -2.84
N ARG A 458 3.29 11.37 -4.00
CA ARG A 458 3.51 12.80 -4.14
C ARG A 458 2.24 13.60 -3.78
N GLY A 459 2.38 14.84 -3.33
CA GLY A 459 1.26 15.67 -2.90
C GLY A 459 0.15 15.81 -3.94
N ASP A 460 0.52 15.99 -5.22
CA ASP A 460 -0.45 16.11 -6.32
C ASP A 460 -1.17 14.81 -6.69
N GLU A 461 -0.57 13.63 -6.38
CA GLU A 461 -1.27 12.33 -6.47
C GLU A 461 -2.37 12.24 -5.42
N VAL A 462 -2.04 12.65 -4.16
CA VAL A 462 -3.01 12.68 -3.05
C VAL A 462 -4.19 13.59 -3.40
N GLU A 463 -3.90 14.80 -3.90
CA GLU A 463 -4.94 15.74 -4.32
C GLU A 463 -5.80 15.21 -5.46
N ALA A 464 -5.18 14.59 -6.49
CA ALA A 464 -5.90 14.02 -7.61
C ALA A 464 -6.83 12.88 -7.17
N ALA A 465 -6.37 12.02 -6.25
CA ALA A 465 -7.19 10.96 -5.69
C ALA A 465 -8.36 11.51 -4.86
N TRP A 466 -8.15 12.53 -4.04
CA TRP A 466 -9.25 13.15 -3.27
C TRP A 466 -10.27 13.89 -4.15
N LYS A 467 -9.83 14.59 -5.20
CA LYS A 467 -10.75 15.20 -6.19
C LYS A 467 -11.70 14.18 -6.81
N LEU A 468 -11.26 12.94 -6.96
CA LEU A 468 -12.08 11.85 -7.46
C LEU A 468 -13.02 11.30 -6.39
N ILE A 469 -12.57 11.18 -5.14
CA ILE A 469 -13.28 10.47 -4.07
C ILE A 469 -14.28 11.36 -3.34
N ASP A 470 -14.00 12.64 -3.14
CA ASP A 470 -14.88 13.57 -2.41
C ASP A 470 -16.32 13.61 -2.95
N PRO A 471 -16.57 13.62 -4.28
CA PRO A 471 -17.93 13.58 -4.81
C PRO A 471 -18.69 12.28 -4.43
N PHE A 472 -17.97 11.16 -4.28
CA PHE A 472 -18.60 9.89 -3.86
C PHE A 472 -19.00 9.99 -2.38
N GLU A 473 -18.13 10.50 -1.54
CA GLU A 473 -18.39 10.73 -0.11
C GLU A 473 -19.59 11.65 0.10
N GLU A 474 -19.66 12.73 -0.66
CA GLU A 474 -20.77 13.68 -0.59
C GLU A 474 -22.09 13.02 -1.00
N SER A 475 -22.11 12.30 -2.12
CA SER A 475 -23.27 11.56 -2.59
C SER A 475 -23.72 10.48 -1.59
N TRP A 476 -22.76 9.72 -1.03
CA TRP A 476 -23.03 8.67 -0.07
C TRP A 476 -23.55 9.22 1.26
N ARG A 477 -23.05 10.37 1.70
CA ARG A 477 -23.59 11.09 2.87
C ARG A 477 -25.02 11.56 2.63
N GLY A 478 -25.35 11.93 1.39
CA GLY A 478 -26.70 12.22 0.92
C GLY A 478 -27.60 10.97 0.74
N GLY A 479 -27.11 9.77 1.00
CA GLY A 479 -27.86 8.52 0.90
C GLY A 479 -27.87 7.85 -0.48
N MET A 480 -27.09 8.32 -1.44
CA MET A 480 -27.05 7.84 -2.82
C MET A 480 -25.69 7.28 -3.23
N PRO A 481 -25.57 6.00 -3.61
CA PRO A 481 -26.58 4.94 -3.52
C PRO A 481 -26.92 4.56 -2.07
N PRO A 482 -28.02 3.84 -1.83
CA PRO A 482 -28.36 3.38 -0.49
C PRO A 482 -27.30 2.42 0.05
N LEU A 483 -27.13 2.40 1.38
CA LEU A 483 -26.24 1.46 2.04
C LEU A 483 -26.82 0.04 1.97
N GLY A 484 -26.17 -0.85 1.21
CA GLY A 484 -26.50 -2.25 1.16
C GLY A 484 -25.95 -3.02 2.37
N THR A 485 -26.37 -4.27 2.53
CA THR A 485 -25.82 -5.18 3.53
C THR A 485 -25.32 -6.47 2.90
N TYR A 486 -24.33 -7.11 3.53
CA TYR A 486 -23.83 -8.43 3.14
C TYR A 486 -23.49 -9.26 4.38
N ALA A 487 -23.72 -10.55 4.32
CA ALA A 487 -23.27 -11.44 5.40
C ALA A 487 -21.74 -11.52 5.44
N ALA A 488 -21.14 -11.42 6.61
CA ALA A 488 -19.72 -11.70 6.77
C ALA A 488 -19.34 -13.07 6.17
N GLY A 489 -18.20 -13.13 5.46
CA GLY A 489 -17.78 -14.29 4.69
C GLY A 489 -18.33 -14.36 3.27
N THR A 490 -18.98 -13.30 2.76
CA THR A 490 -19.44 -13.20 1.37
C THR A 490 -18.69 -12.10 0.59
N TRP A 491 -18.85 -12.09 -0.74
CA TRP A 491 -18.15 -11.17 -1.65
C TRP A 491 -18.79 -9.77 -1.77
N GLY A 492 -19.47 -9.31 -0.74
CA GLY A 492 -20.13 -8.01 -0.72
C GLY A 492 -21.64 -8.08 -0.97
N PRO A 493 -22.33 -6.94 -1.03
CA PRO A 493 -23.77 -6.88 -1.25
C PRO A 493 -24.14 -7.32 -2.68
N PRO A 494 -25.38 -7.81 -2.92
CA PRO A 494 -25.85 -8.22 -4.25
C PRO A 494 -25.67 -7.14 -5.33
N SER A 495 -25.88 -5.88 -4.99
CA SER A 495 -25.70 -4.73 -5.89
C SER A 495 -24.26 -4.63 -6.44
N ALA A 496 -23.27 -5.19 -5.76
CA ALA A 496 -21.90 -5.25 -6.30
C ALA A 496 -21.81 -6.19 -7.52
N ALA A 497 -22.56 -7.27 -7.56
CA ALA A 497 -22.65 -8.12 -8.75
C ALA A 497 -23.45 -7.43 -9.88
N GLU A 498 -24.54 -6.77 -9.54
CA GLU A 498 -25.37 -6.03 -10.48
C GLU A 498 -24.58 -4.92 -11.21
N LEU A 499 -23.61 -4.28 -10.54
CA LEU A 499 -22.75 -3.27 -11.13
C LEU A 499 -22.00 -3.78 -12.37
N LEU A 500 -21.49 -5.01 -12.36
CA LEU A 500 -20.80 -5.60 -13.50
C LEU A 500 -21.77 -6.25 -14.48
N GLN A 501 -22.86 -6.85 -13.98
CA GLN A 501 -23.89 -7.48 -14.82
C GLN A 501 -24.55 -6.48 -15.77
N ALA A 502 -24.71 -5.21 -15.36
CA ALA A 502 -25.20 -4.14 -16.21
C ALA A 502 -24.33 -3.94 -17.49
N ASP A 503 -23.06 -4.30 -17.43
CA ASP A 503 -22.11 -4.27 -18.54
C ASP A 503 -21.89 -5.66 -19.17
N GLY A 504 -22.67 -6.69 -18.79
CA GLY A 504 -22.55 -8.08 -19.25
C GLY A 504 -21.29 -8.78 -18.72
N ARG A 505 -20.79 -8.39 -17.56
CA ARG A 505 -19.57 -8.89 -16.91
C ARG A 505 -19.86 -9.46 -15.51
N GLU A 506 -18.88 -10.15 -14.97
CA GLU A 506 -18.93 -10.71 -13.62
C GLU A 506 -17.62 -10.45 -12.87
N TRP A 507 -17.71 -10.36 -11.53
CA TRP A 507 -16.52 -10.31 -10.69
C TRP A 507 -15.74 -11.62 -10.80
N HIS A 508 -14.43 -11.46 -11.00
CA HIS A 508 -13.53 -12.58 -10.72
C HIS A 508 -13.67 -13.00 -9.25
N ARG A 509 -13.70 -14.30 -9.02
CA ARG A 509 -13.63 -14.89 -7.68
C ARG A 509 -12.22 -15.46 -7.51
N PRO A 510 -11.38 -14.79 -6.72
CA PRO A 510 -9.98 -15.17 -6.52
C PRO A 510 -9.81 -16.57 -5.93
#